data_f60f97339f1b737a2b2e5615445d76c1
#
_entry.id   f60f97339f1b737a2b2e5615445d76c1
#
_cell.length_a   1.000
_cell.length_b   1.000
_cell.length_c   1.000
_cell.angle_alpha   90.00
_cell.angle_beta   90.00
_cell.angle_gamma   90.00
#
_symmetry.space_group_name_H-M   'P 1'
#
loop_
_entity.id
_entity.type
_entity.pdbx_description
1 polymer ?
#
loop_
_entity_poly.entity_id
_entity_poly.type
_entity_poly.pdbx_seq_one_letter_code
_entity_poly.pdbx_strand_id
1 'polypeptide(L)'
;MRGSEPLLRAQTMSAPPSPHTRLSDDEIDALADLIDLIDERTDVPVSLEGLDGFITALACSPRAIPAEEYFPVLFDRDDGLDAIFEDEADMVRFLALFDRRRNEIARALAAPIEDLTDPRALSPLIMDWDGLLAELPPAEAGRLKAAGIPPYAQLWAAGFLLVVEHWEDDWNLPVDSKDEAFVDEVLDPFYVLAAPLDELSPEERAIRREDHVALAVWGAYELREFWLDRGQAPRA
;
A
#
# COMPACT_ATOMS: atom_id res chain seq x y z
N MET A 1 -36.85 3.25 -53.43
CA MET A 1 -36.48 2.24 -52.43
C MET A 1 -34.98 2.26 -52.31
N ARG A 2 -34.46 2.89 -51.25
CA ARG A 2 -33.04 2.86 -50.92
C ARG A 2 -32.96 2.25 -49.53
N GLY A 3 -32.35 1.07 -49.48
CA GLY A 3 -32.11 0.35 -48.22
C GLY A 3 -31.08 1.05 -47.38
N SER A 4 -31.42 1.32 -46.13
CA SER A 4 -30.51 1.80 -45.10
C SER A 4 -29.81 0.58 -44.50
N GLU A 5 -28.51 0.46 -44.73
CA GLU A 5 -27.66 -0.48 -43.99
C GLU A 5 -27.42 0.06 -42.56
N PRO A 6 -27.56 -0.77 -41.54
CA PRO A 6 -27.17 -0.38 -40.19
C PRO A 6 -25.63 -0.47 -40.07
N LEU A 7 -25.01 0.68 -39.79
CA LEU A 7 -23.62 0.76 -39.39
C LEU A 7 -23.44 -0.01 -38.05
N LEU A 8 -22.86 -1.21 -38.13
CA LEU A 8 -22.29 -1.91 -36.96
C LEU A 8 -21.17 -1.03 -36.41
N ARG A 9 -21.43 -0.37 -35.27
CA ARG A 9 -20.36 0.18 -34.44
C ARG A 9 -19.54 -1.01 -33.92
N ALA A 10 -18.33 -1.16 -34.41
CA ALA A 10 -17.33 -2.00 -33.80
C ALA A 10 -17.06 -1.44 -32.40
N GLN A 11 -17.54 -2.14 -31.39
CA GLN A 11 -17.03 -1.95 -30.03
C GLN A 11 -15.56 -2.37 -30.08
N THR A 12 -14.67 -1.41 -30.01
CA THR A 12 -13.25 -1.65 -29.72
C THR A 12 -13.19 -2.29 -28.34
N MET A 13 -13.10 -3.61 -28.31
CA MET A 13 -12.69 -4.33 -27.11
C MET A 13 -11.28 -3.82 -26.77
N SER A 14 -11.18 -2.99 -25.75
CA SER A 14 -9.89 -2.62 -25.17
C SER A 14 -9.19 -3.91 -24.77
N ALA A 15 -7.96 -4.09 -25.21
CA ALA A 15 -7.18 -5.26 -24.78
C ALA A 15 -7.06 -5.22 -23.25
N PRO A 16 -7.10 -6.37 -22.54
CA PRO A 16 -6.90 -6.38 -21.12
C PRO A 16 -5.58 -5.69 -20.78
N PRO A 17 -5.56 -4.84 -19.74
CA PRO A 17 -4.34 -4.11 -19.38
C PRO A 17 -3.21 -5.09 -19.15
N SER A 18 -2.03 -4.73 -19.63
CA SER A 18 -0.84 -5.55 -19.44
C SER A 18 -0.56 -5.68 -17.93
N PRO A 19 -0.20 -6.86 -17.41
CA PRO A 19 0.16 -7.04 -15.99
C PRO A 19 1.38 -6.20 -15.57
N HIS A 20 1.92 -5.40 -16.47
CA HIS A 20 3.10 -4.57 -16.30
C HIS A 20 2.82 -3.06 -16.26
N THR A 21 1.56 -2.62 -16.33
CA THR A 21 1.19 -1.21 -16.20
C THR A 21 0.78 -0.87 -14.77
N ARG A 22 0.99 0.38 -14.36
CA ARG A 22 0.42 0.91 -13.11
C ARG A 22 -1.10 0.70 -13.11
N LEU A 23 -1.68 0.60 -11.91
CA LEU A 23 -3.13 0.68 -11.79
C LEU A 23 -3.60 2.03 -12.33
N SER A 24 -4.68 2.02 -13.10
CA SER A 24 -5.39 3.25 -13.50
C SER A 24 -6.22 3.77 -12.32
N ASP A 25 -6.65 5.04 -12.39
CA ASP A 25 -7.53 5.62 -11.38
C ASP A 25 -8.81 4.78 -11.19
N ASP A 26 -9.46 4.34 -12.27
CA ASP A 26 -10.64 3.45 -12.22
C ASP A 26 -10.34 2.09 -11.53
N GLU A 27 -9.11 1.59 -11.60
CA GLU A 27 -8.72 0.34 -10.95
C GLU A 27 -8.35 0.56 -9.49
N ILE A 28 -7.81 1.73 -9.15
CA ILE A 28 -7.58 2.14 -7.76
C ILE A 28 -8.93 2.33 -7.06
N ASP A 29 -9.89 3.02 -7.69
CA ASP A 29 -11.25 3.17 -7.18
C ASP A 29 -11.93 1.81 -6.99
N ALA A 30 -11.80 0.91 -7.96
CA ALA A 30 -12.34 -0.44 -7.86
C ALA A 30 -11.69 -1.27 -6.73
N LEU A 31 -10.40 -1.07 -6.45
CA LEU A 31 -9.72 -1.71 -5.32
C LEU A 31 -10.21 -1.10 -4.01
N ALA A 32 -10.41 0.22 -3.94
CA ALA A 32 -10.97 0.90 -2.77
C ALA A 32 -12.38 0.39 -2.45
N ASP A 33 -13.28 0.29 -3.44
CA ASP A 33 -14.64 -0.27 -3.26
C ASP A 33 -14.60 -1.70 -2.70
N LEU A 34 -13.65 -2.53 -3.14
CA LEU A 34 -13.49 -3.90 -2.64
C LEU A 34 -12.93 -3.93 -1.21
N ILE A 35 -12.05 -2.98 -0.86
CA ILE A 35 -11.55 -2.82 0.51
C ILE A 35 -12.65 -2.37 1.45
N ASP A 36 -13.51 -1.43 1.05
CA ASP A 36 -14.65 -1.00 1.84
C ASP A 36 -15.61 -2.17 2.12
N LEU A 37 -15.81 -3.04 1.12
CA LEU A 37 -16.62 -4.25 1.28
C LEU A 37 -15.97 -5.27 2.24
N ILE A 38 -14.65 -5.36 2.27
CA ILE A 38 -13.89 -6.19 3.24
C ILE A 38 -14.02 -5.58 4.64
N ASP A 39 -13.83 -4.27 4.79
CA ASP A 39 -13.90 -3.56 6.06
C ASP A 39 -15.26 -3.74 6.76
N GLU A 40 -16.35 -3.77 5.98
CA GLU A 40 -17.70 -4.08 6.51
C GLU A 40 -17.85 -5.49 7.09
N ARG A 41 -16.92 -6.41 6.79
CA ARG A 41 -17.02 -7.85 7.10
C ARG A 41 -15.88 -8.37 7.98
N THR A 42 -14.93 -7.52 8.29
CA THR A 42 -13.81 -7.82 9.18
C THR A 42 -13.94 -7.01 10.47
N ASP A 43 -13.39 -7.53 11.55
CA ASP A 43 -13.39 -6.83 12.85
C ASP A 43 -12.24 -5.80 12.96
N VAL A 44 -11.31 -5.83 11.99
CA VAL A 44 -10.14 -4.93 11.93
C VAL A 44 -10.28 -4.01 10.73
N PRO A 45 -10.15 -2.69 10.92
CA PRO A 45 -10.24 -1.73 9.82
C PRO A 45 -9.16 -1.99 8.76
N VAL A 46 -9.59 -2.23 7.53
CA VAL A 46 -8.70 -2.35 6.37
C VAL A 46 -8.88 -1.11 5.51
N SER A 47 -7.79 -0.43 5.18
CA SER A 47 -7.81 0.73 4.28
C SER A 47 -6.94 0.51 3.07
N LEU A 48 -7.23 1.21 1.96
CA LEU A 48 -6.40 1.16 0.75
C LEU A 48 -4.96 1.58 1.04
N GLU A 49 -4.77 2.63 1.86
CA GLU A 49 -3.44 3.08 2.29
C GLU A 49 -2.72 1.98 3.10
N GLY A 50 -3.40 1.40 4.09
CA GLY A 50 -2.85 0.32 4.92
C GLY A 50 -2.47 -0.90 4.07
N LEU A 51 -3.33 -1.29 3.13
CA LEU A 51 -3.04 -2.35 2.17
C LEU A 51 -1.78 -2.04 1.36
N ASP A 52 -1.64 -0.81 0.86
CA ASP A 52 -0.49 -0.40 0.05
C ASP A 52 0.82 -0.43 0.84
N GLY A 53 0.80 0.05 2.08
CA GLY A 53 1.92 -0.04 3.01
C GLY A 53 2.30 -1.49 3.32
N PHE A 54 1.31 -2.34 3.58
CA PHE A 54 1.49 -3.77 3.81
C PHE A 54 2.16 -4.47 2.61
N ILE A 55 1.66 -4.23 1.38
CA ILE A 55 2.27 -4.78 0.16
C ILE A 55 3.71 -4.26 -0.02
N THR A 56 3.96 -2.99 0.30
CA THR A 56 5.30 -2.39 0.21
C THR A 56 6.27 -3.11 1.17
N ALA A 57 5.85 -3.37 2.40
CA ALA A 57 6.66 -4.10 3.37
C ALA A 57 6.92 -5.55 2.95
N LEU A 58 5.91 -6.26 2.40
CA LEU A 58 6.12 -7.60 1.84
C LEU A 58 7.20 -7.62 0.75
N ALA A 59 7.28 -6.55 -0.08
CA ALA A 59 8.30 -6.43 -1.13
C ALA A 59 9.70 -6.09 -0.58
N CYS A 60 9.78 -5.58 0.65
CA CYS A 60 11.01 -5.26 1.37
C CYS A 60 11.42 -6.33 2.39
N SER A 61 10.58 -7.34 2.63
CA SER A 61 10.80 -8.35 3.66
C SER A 61 12.07 -9.18 3.41
N PRO A 62 12.74 -9.64 4.48
CA PRO A 62 13.94 -10.48 4.38
C PRO A 62 13.72 -11.80 3.65
N ARG A 63 12.47 -12.31 3.66
CA ARG A 63 12.07 -13.51 2.92
C ARG A 63 10.78 -13.27 2.14
N ALA A 64 10.51 -14.13 1.18
CA ALA A 64 9.19 -14.17 0.56
C ALA A 64 8.16 -14.72 1.56
N ILE A 65 7.14 -13.93 1.87
CA ILE A 65 6.02 -14.33 2.71
C ILE A 65 4.90 -14.78 1.76
N PRO A 66 4.44 -16.04 1.82
CA PRO A 66 3.42 -16.56 0.91
C PRO A 66 2.00 -16.10 1.29
N ALA A 67 1.07 -16.18 0.35
CA ALA A 67 -0.30 -15.67 0.50
C ALA A 67 -1.05 -16.32 1.67
N GLU A 68 -0.83 -17.61 1.91
CA GLU A 68 -1.39 -18.35 3.02
C GLU A 68 -0.91 -17.87 4.40
N GLU A 69 0.23 -17.18 4.47
CA GLU A 69 0.71 -16.56 5.71
C GLU A 69 0.21 -15.12 5.84
N TYR A 70 0.23 -14.31 4.78
CA TYR A 70 -0.03 -12.89 4.92
C TYR A 70 -1.52 -12.49 4.86
N PHE A 71 -2.39 -13.21 4.16
CA PHE A 71 -3.82 -12.86 4.15
C PHE A 71 -4.50 -13.01 5.51
N PRO A 72 -4.22 -14.07 6.31
CA PRO A 72 -4.72 -14.15 7.68
C PRO A 72 -4.33 -12.95 8.55
N VAL A 73 -3.09 -12.45 8.39
CA VAL A 73 -2.59 -11.28 9.13
C VAL A 73 -3.25 -9.99 8.65
N LEU A 74 -3.34 -9.80 7.34
CA LEU A 74 -3.92 -8.60 6.74
C LEU A 74 -5.38 -8.39 7.14
N PHE A 75 -6.15 -9.47 7.28
CA PHE A 75 -7.59 -9.42 7.57
C PHE A 75 -7.95 -9.87 8.99
N ASP A 76 -6.95 -10.21 9.83
CA ASP A 76 -7.11 -10.78 11.16
C ASP A 76 -8.11 -11.97 11.17
N ARG A 77 -7.98 -12.88 10.18
CA ARG A 77 -8.89 -14.01 9.97
C ARG A 77 -8.17 -15.24 9.43
N ASP A 78 -8.47 -16.39 10.04
CA ASP A 78 -7.92 -17.69 9.64
C ASP A 78 -8.83 -18.48 8.68
N ASP A 79 -10.05 -18.01 8.40
CA ASP A 79 -11.05 -18.74 7.62
C ASP A 79 -10.98 -18.50 6.11
N GLY A 80 -9.99 -17.73 5.66
CA GLY A 80 -9.66 -17.49 4.26
C GLY A 80 -10.52 -16.44 3.56
N LEU A 81 -10.14 -16.08 2.33
CA LEU A 81 -10.82 -15.06 1.53
C LEU A 81 -12.26 -15.44 1.16
N ASP A 82 -12.55 -16.74 1.00
CA ASP A 82 -13.91 -17.22 0.69
C ASP A 82 -14.92 -16.87 1.78
N ALA A 83 -14.48 -16.66 3.02
CA ALA A 83 -15.34 -16.24 4.10
C ALA A 83 -15.60 -14.72 4.13
N ILE A 84 -14.72 -13.96 3.50
CA ILE A 84 -14.81 -12.49 3.41
C ILE A 84 -15.69 -12.10 2.20
N PHE A 85 -15.48 -12.73 1.05
CA PHE A 85 -16.21 -12.41 -0.18
C PHE A 85 -17.43 -13.32 -0.35
N GLU A 86 -18.62 -12.73 -0.47
CA GLU A 86 -19.84 -13.47 -0.81
C GLU A 86 -19.92 -13.82 -2.31
N ASP A 87 -19.30 -12.98 -3.15
CA ASP A 87 -19.24 -13.17 -4.60
C ASP A 87 -17.81 -13.58 -5.02
N GLU A 88 -17.69 -14.74 -5.64
CA GLU A 88 -16.44 -15.24 -6.21
C GLU A 88 -15.84 -14.25 -7.23
N ALA A 89 -16.67 -13.51 -7.96
CA ALA A 89 -16.19 -12.53 -8.93
C ALA A 89 -15.48 -11.34 -8.24
N ASP A 90 -15.97 -10.90 -7.09
CA ASP A 90 -15.33 -9.84 -6.29
C ASP A 90 -14.00 -10.31 -5.71
N MET A 91 -13.95 -11.54 -5.20
CA MET A 91 -12.70 -12.16 -4.72
C MET A 91 -11.66 -12.24 -5.85
N VAL A 92 -12.05 -12.75 -7.01
CA VAL A 92 -11.14 -12.86 -8.18
C VAL A 92 -10.66 -11.48 -8.62
N ARG A 93 -11.56 -10.48 -8.62
CA ARG A 93 -11.21 -9.09 -8.96
C ARG A 93 -10.25 -8.49 -7.95
N PHE A 94 -10.50 -8.69 -6.66
CA PHE A 94 -9.59 -8.23 -5.60
C PHE A 94 -8.19 -8.84 -5.76
N LEU A 95 -8.09 -10.16 -5.89
CA LEU A 95 -6.80 -10.84 -6.08
C LEU A 95 -6.05 -10.34 -7.32
N ALA A 96 -6.76 -10.10 -8.43
CA ALA A 96 -6.14 -9.58 -9.65
C ALA A 96 -5.58 -8.16 -9.47
N LEU A 97 -6.30 -7.26 -8.79
CA LEU A 97 -5.84 -5.89 -8.50
C LEU A 97 -4.72 -5.87 -7.46
N PHE A 98 -4.85 -6.68 -6.42
CA PHE A 98 -3.81 -6.88 -5.41
C PHE A 98 -2.49 -7.34 -6.04
N ASP A 99 -2.53 -8.40 -6.85
CA ASP A 99 -1.33 -8.91 -7.52
C ASP A 99 -0.73 -7.90 -8.50
N ARG A 100 -1.54 -7.13 -9.19
CA ARG A 100 -1.06 -6.05 -10.06
C ARG A 100 -0.34 -4.97 -9.27
N ARG A 101 -0.93 -4.52 -8.13
CA ARG A 101 -0.29 -3.53 -7.27
C ARG A 101 1.00 -4.06 -6.67
N ARG A 102 1.02 -5.29 -6.19
CA ARG A 102 2.22 -5.96 -5.70
C ARG A 102 3.34 -6.00 -6.75
N ASN A 103 3.00 -6.35 -7.98
CA ASN A 103 3.96 -6.39 -9.08
C ASN A 103 4.43 -4.97 -9.50
N GLU A 104 3.58 -3.96 -9.36
CA GLU A 104 3.96 -2.57 -9.59
C GLU A 104 4.98 -2.10 -8.56
N ILE A 105 4.70 -2.30 -7.26
CA ILE A 105 5.60 -1.97 -6.17
C ILE A 105 6.95 -2.69 -6.31
N ALA A 106 6.93 -4.00 -6.55
CA ALA A 106 8.15 -4.79 -6.71
C ALA A 106 9.03 -4.29 -7.87
N ARG A 107 8.42 -3.86 -8.98
CA ARG A 107 9.16 -3.26 -10.11
C ARG A 107 9.68 -1.87 -9.81
N ALA A 108 8.90 -1.05 -9.11
CA ALA A 108 9.35 0.27 -8.69
C ALA A 108 10.59 0.15 -7.80
N LEU A 109 10.53 -0.69 -6.78
CA LEU A 109 11.65 -0.94 -5.87
C LEU A 109 12.86 -1.60 -6.55
N ALA A 110 12.68 -2.27 -7.68
CA ALA A 110 13.77 -2.84 -8.47
C ALA A 110 14.36 -1.86 -9.49
N ALA A 111 13.70 -0.73 -9.74
CA ALA A 111 14.14 0.25 -10.71
C ALA A 111 15.38 1.03 -10.19
N PRO A 112 16.45 1.16 -10.98
CA PRO A 112 17.55 2.04 -10.61
C PRO A 112 17.09 3.50 -10.78
N ILE A 113 16.81 4.16 -9.67
CA ILE A 113 16.42 5.57 -9.62
C ILE A 113 17.48 6.39 -8.90
N GLU A 114 17.63 7.66 -9.27
CA GLU A 114 18.53 8.60 -8.60
C GLU A 114 17.79 9.52 -7.63
N ASP A 115 16.50 9.74 -7.86
CA ASP A 115 15.62 10.53 -7.01
C ASP A 115 14.15 10.09 -7.12
N LEU A 116 13.29 10.50 -6.16
CA LEU A 116 11.89 10.12 -6.11
C LEU A 116 10.99 10.81 -7.14
N THR A 117 11.52 11.74 -7.94
CA THR A 117 10.80 12.36 -9.06
C THR A 117 10.88 11.53 -10.34
N ASP A 118 11.71 10.48 -10.36
CA ASP A 118 11.73 9.51 -11.46
C ASP A 118 10.34 8.87 -11.62
N PRO A 119 9.75 8.86 -12.82
CA PRO A 119 8.42 8.27 -13.04
C PRO A 119 8.37 6.76 -12.74
N ARG A 120 9.50 6.09 -12.59
CA ARG A 120 9.59 4.68 -12.18
C ARG A 120 9.65 4.50 -10.67
N ALA A 121 9.84 5.59 -9.91
CA ALA A 121 9.92 5.53 -8.45
C ALA A 121 8.62 4.98 -7.84
N LEU A 122 8.75 4.37 -6.68
CA LEU A 122 7.62 3.96 -5.86
C LEU A 122 6.77 5.19 -5.54
N SER A 123 5.49 5.10 -5.85
CA SER A 123 4.47 6.10 -5.52
C SER A 123 3.44 5.43 -4.62
N PRO A 124 3.49 5.67 -3.31
CA PRO A 124 2.51 5.14 -2.37
C PRO A 124 1.08 5.60 -2.68
N LEU A 125 0.10 4.75 -2.43
CA LEU A 125 -1.31 5.14 -2.47
C LEU A 125 -1.68 5.77 -1.12
N ILE A 126 -1.52 7.08 -1.01
CA ILE A 126 -1.84 7.87 0.18
C ILE A 126 -2.97 8.84 -0.16
N MET A 127 -3.98 8.91 0.70
CA MET A 127 -5.15 9.75 0.50
C MET A 127 -4.81 11.23 0.67
N ASP A 128 -5.14 12.03 -0.33
CA ASP A 128 -5.14 13.50 -0.22
C ASP A 128 -6.42 13.98 0.47
N TRP A 129 -6.43 13.91 1.81
CA TRP A 129 -7.56 14.34 2.61
C TRP A 129 -7.89 15.83 2.43
N ASP A 130 -6.89 16.69 2.23
CA ASP A 130 -7.10 18.10 2.04
C ASP A 130 -7.77 18.42 0.71
N GLY A 131 -7.33 17.75 -0.37
CA GLY A 131 -7.96 17.81 -1.68
C GLY A 131 -9.41 17.30 -1.63
N LEU A 132 -9.63 16.12 -1.05
CA LEU A 132 -10.97 15.55 -0.89
C LEU A 132 -11.90 16.48 -0.11
N LEU A 133 -11.46 17.01 1.02
CA LEU A 133 -12.26 17.92 1.84
C LEU A 133 -12.59 19.23 1.12
N ALA A 134 -11.72 19.71 0.24
CA ALA A 134 -11.95 20.92 -0.54
C ALA A 134 -13.04 20.71 -1.61
N GLU A 135 -13.22 19.50 -2.11
CA GLU A 135 -14.22 19.14 -3.14
C GLU A 135 -15.59 18.82 -2.55
N LEU A 136 -15.65 18.40 -1.27
CA LEU A 136 -16.89 18.01 -0.62
C LEU A 136 -17.77 19.19 -0.20
N PRO A 137 -19.11 19.02 -0.17
CA PRO A 137 -20.02 19.97 0.45
C PRO A 137 -19.62 20.23 1.91
N PRO A 138 -19.73 21.49 2.43
CA PRO A 138 -19.27 21.83 3.79
C PRO A 138 -19.85 20.97 4.90
N ALA A 139 -21.08 20.48 4.76
CA ALA A 139 -21.74 19.62 5.74
C ALA A 139 -21.11 18.21 5.76
N GLU A 140 -20.65 17.71 4.63
CA GLU A 140 -19.99 16.40 4.50
C GLU A 140 -18.54 16.48 4.97
N ALA A 141 -17.80 17.50 4.52
CA ALA A 141 -16.46 17.79 5.02
C ALA A 141 -16.45 17.95 6.55
N GLY A 142 -17.47 18.62 7.13
CA GLY A 142 -17.63 18.77 8.57
C GLY A 142 -17.86 17.45 9.30
N ARG A 143 -18.63 16.51 8.70
CA ARG A 143 -18.86 15.17 9.26
C ARG A 143 -17.59 14.32 9.26
N LEU A 144 -16.85 14.31 8.16
CA LEU A 144 -15.58 13.59 8.07
C LEU A 144 -14.55 14.11 9.07
N LYS A 145 -14.40 15.43 9.21
CA LYS A 145 -13.52 16.04 10.22
C LYS A 145 -13.95 15.64 11.65
N ALA A 146 -15.24 15.58 11.93
CA ALA A 146 -15.75 15.20 13.24
C ALA A 146 -15.59 13.68 13.52
N ALA A 147 -15.57 12.85 12.51
CA ALA A 147 -15.29 11.42 12.63
C ALA A 147 -13.80 11.13 12.92
N GLY A 148 -12.91 12.08 12.64
CA GLY A 148 -11.47 11.95 12.80
C GLY A 148 -10.82 11.53 11.48
N ILE A 149 -9.98 12.41 10.95
CA ILE A 149 -9.16 12.13 9.75
C ILE A 149 -7.78 11.70 10.24
N PRO A 150 -7.26 10.56 9.79
CA PRO A 150 -5.90 10.15 10.15
C PRO A 150 -4.88 11.16 9.60
N PRO A 151 -3.79 11.42 10.31
CA PRO A 151 -2.68 12.19 9.78
C PRO A 151 -2.19 11.63 8.44
N TYR A 152 -1.72 12.51 7.55
CA TYR A 152 -1.20 12.12 6.22
C TYR A 152 -0.20 10.97 6.31
N ALA A 153 -0.42 9.92 5.53
CA ALA A 153 0.37 8.68 5.45
C ALA A 153 0.41 7.82 6.73
N GLN A 154 -0.39 8.12 7.77
CA GLN A 154 -0.39 7.32 8.99
C GLN A 154 -0.81 5.86 8.72
N LEU A 155 -1.88 5.67 7.96
CA LEU A 155 -2.39 4.33 7.66
C LEU A 155 -1.44 3.54 6.76
N TRP A 156 -0.77 4.21 5.81
CA TRP A 156 0.24 3.58 4.97
C TRP A 156 1.42 3.07 5.79
N ALA A 157 1.95 3.90 6.67
CA ALA A 157 3.05 3.50 7.55
C ALA A 157 2.64 2.40 8.54
N ALA A 158 1.43 2.47 9.10
CA ALA A 158 0.91 1.43 9.97
C ALA A 158 0.78 0.07 9.25
N GLY A 159 0.31 0.07 7.99
CA GLY A 159 0.27 -1.13 7.17
C GLY A 159 1.65 -1.72 6.90
N PHE A 160 2.67 -0.87 6.69
CA PHE A 160 4.06 -1.32 6.55
C PHE A 160 4.56 -1.97 7.85
N LEU A 161 4.39 -1.31 8.97
CA LEU A 161 4.85 -1.79 10.28
C LEU A 161 4.13 -3.06 10.73
N LEU A 162 2.88 -3.28 10.32
CA LEU A 162 2.16 -4.53 10.59
C LEU A 162 2.96 -5.76 10.09
N VAL A 163 3.60 -5.66 8.94
CA VAL A 163 4.48 -6.74 8.42
C VAL A 163 5.76 -6.87 9.24
N VAL A 164 6.40 -5.76 9.56
CA VAL A 164 7.64 -5.74 10.34
C VAL A 164 7.43 -6.35 11.73
N GLU A 165 6.35 -5.95 12.40
CA GLU A 165 6.04 -6.38 13.77
C GLU A 165 5.53 -7.82 13.84
N HIS A 166 4.66 -8.22 12.85
CA HIS A 166 4.11 -9.57 12.85
C HIS A 166 5.18 -10.64 12.59
N TRP A 167 6.13 -10.36 11.70
CA TRP A 167 7.25 -11.25 11.39
C TRP A 167 8.58 -10.76 11.98
N GLU A 168 8.54 -10.19 13.20
CA GLU A 168 9.72 -9.62 13.87
C GLU A 168 10.95 -10.55 13.86
N ASP A 169 10.75 -11.85 14.00
CA ASP A 169 11.82 -12.85 13.96
C ASP A 169 12.59 -12.86 12.62
N ASP A 170 11.93 -12.56 11.52
CA ASP A 170 12.55 -12.47 10.20
C ASP A 170 13.38 -11.19 10.05
N TRP A 171 12.98 -10.11 10.74
CA TRP A 171 13.64 -8.80 10.71
C TRP A 171 14.74 -8.65 11.78
N ASN A 172 14.78 -9.57 12.75
CA ASN A 172 15.73 -9.53 13.83
C ASN A 172 17.18 -9.71 13.34
N LEU A 173 18.05 -8.84 13.82
CA LEU A 173 19.48 -8.83 13.55
C LEU A 173 20.25 -8.98 14.88
N PRO A 174 21.55 -9.35 14.84
CA PRO A 174 22.33 -9.47 16.06
C PRO A 174 22.34 -8.15 16.85
N VAL A 175 21.98 -8.22 18.13
CA VAL A 175 21.90 -7.07 19.03
C VAL A 175 23.21 -6.28 19.06
N ASP A 176 23.12 -4.97 19.09
CA ASP A 176 24.24 -4.02 19.04
C ASP A 176 25.09 -4.13 17.75
N SER A 177 24.54 -4.72 16.70
CA SER A 177 25.21 -4.78 15.40
C SER A 177 25.02 -3.48 14.59
N LYS A 178 25.90 -3.24 13.63
CA LYS A 178 25.72 -2.12 12.69
C LYS A 178 24.52 -2.33 11.77
N ASP A 179 24.17 -3.58 11.55
CA ASP A 179 23.07 -3.98 10.69
C ASP A 179 21.72 -3.70 11.38
N GLU A 180 21.62 -3.99 12.68
CA GLU A 180 20.46 -3.62 13.51
C GLU A 180 20.28 -2.09 13.54
N ALA A 181 21.35 -1.35 13.88
CA ALA A 181 21.31 0.11 13.90
C ALA A 181 20.91 0.73 12.55
N PHE A 182 21.32 0.11 11.44
CA PHE A 182 20.93 0.56 10.10
C PHE A 182 19.43 0.31 9.85
N VAL A 183 18.92 -0.88 10.16
CA VAL A 183 17.49 -1.20 9.95
C VAL A 183 16.61 -0.33 10.85
N ASP A 184 17.01 -0.09 12.10
CA ASP A 184 16.31 0.81 13.02
C ASP A 184 16.25 2.23 12.47
N GLU A 185 17.38 2.78 11.98
CA GLU A 185 17.43 4.12 11.36
C GLU A 185 16.51 4.22 10.14
N VAL A 186 16.48 3.19 9.31
CA VAL A 186 15.65 3.17 8.10
C VAL A 186 14.16 3.00 8.42
N LEU A 187 13.80 2.31 9.49
CA LEU A 187 12.42 2.13 9.94
C LEU A 187 11.88 3.34 10.72
N ASP A 188 12.72 4.18 11.30
CA ASP A 188 12.31 5.34 12.12
C ASP A 188 11.25 6.24 11.44
N PRO A 189 11.37 6.64 10.15
CA PRO A 189 10.34 7.43 9.48
C PRO A 189 8.96 6.74 9.42
N PHE A 190 8.90 5.42 9.37
CA PHE A 190 7.64 4.68 9.39
C PHE A 190 6.99 4.74 10.78
N TYR A 191 7.77 4.58 11.85
CA TYR A 191 7.28 4.72 13.22
C TYR A 191 6.78 6.14 13.49
N VAL A 192 7.50 7.17 13.05
CA VAL A 192 7.07 8.57 13.16
C VAL A 192 5.76 8.82 12.40
N LEU A 193 5.62 8.26 11.20
CA LEU A 193 4.39 8.39 10.40
C LEU A 193 3.22 7.62 11.02
N ALA A 194 3.42 6.46 11.60
CA ALA A 194 2.37 5.65 12.20
C ALA A 194 1.91 6.20 13.56
N ALA A 195 2.79 6.88 14.30
CA ALA A 195 2.48 7.39 15.63
C ALA A 195 1.38 8.46 15.63
N PRO A 196 0.55 8.51 16.69
CA PRO A 196 -0.35 9.62 16.96
C PRO A 196 0.41 10.94 17.09
N LEU A 197 -0.18 12.04 16.58
CA LEU A 197 0.52 13.34 16.56
C LEU A 197 0.90 13.87 17.96
N ASP A 198 0.15 13.51 18.99
CA ASP A 198 0.37 13.91 20.37
C ASP A 198 1.49 13.13 21.07
N GLU A 199 1.87 11.97 20.51
CA GLU A 199 2.98 11.15 21.00
C GLU A 199 4.35 11.57 20.41
N LEU A 200 4.34 12.31 19.29
CA LEU A 200 5.57 12.77 18.64
C LEU A 200 6.29 13.83 19.46
N SER A 201 7.62 13.79 19.46
CA SER A 201 8.48 14.84 20.03
C SER A 201 8.31 16.19 19.28
N PRO A 202 8.70 17.32 19.87
CA PRO A 202 8.70 18.60 19.18
C PRO A 202 9.57 18.61 17.91
N GLU A 203 10.67 17.89 17.91
CA GLU A 203 11.63 17.75 16.81
C GLU A 203 11.00 17.00 15.64
N GLU A 204 10.34 15.86 15.89
CA GLU A 204 9.64 15.07 14.86
C GLU A 204 8.47 15.85 14.26
N ARG A 205 7.70 16.59 15.09
CA ARG A 205 6.61 17.44 14.62
C ARG A 205 7.07 18.66 13.80
N ALA A 206 8.33 19.06 13.93
CA ALA A 206 8.89 20.16 13.16
C ALA A 206 9.21 19.77 11.70
N ILE A 207 9.37 18.49 11.43
CA ILE A 207 9.55 17.94 10.08
C ILE A 207 8.17 17.74 9.45
N ARG A 208 8.01 18.13 8.20
CA ARG A 208 6.73 17.91 7.49
C ARG A 208 6.50 16.43 7.23
N ARG A 209 5.27 15.98 7.29
CA ARG A 209 4.94 14.56 7.07
C ARG A 209 5.32 14.09 5.66
N GLU A 210 5.24 14.96 4.66
CA GLU A 210 5.69 14.65 3.28
C GLU A 210 7.20 14.36 3.22
N ASP A 211 7.98 15.03 4.05
CA ASP A 211 9.43 14.78 4.14
C ASP A 211 9.70 13.42 4.82
N HIS A 212 8.92 13.06 5.86
CA HIS A 212 8.96 11.71 6.45
C HIS A 212 8.52 10.62 5.44
N VAL A 213 7.50 10.89 4.61
CA VAL A 213 7.10 9.96 3.55
C VAL A 213 8.24 9.75 2.55
N ALA A 214 8.93 10.83 2.16
CA ALA A 214 10.08 10.71 1.26
C ALA A 214 11.19 9.84 1.88
N LEU A 215 11.48 10.04 3.16
CA LEU A 215 12.46 9.20 3.90
C LEU A 215 12.00 7.74 3.97
N ALA A 216 10.74 7.48 4.30
CA ALA A 216 10.19 6.13 4.37
C ALA A 216 10.20 5.42 3.00
N VAL A 217 9.89 6.15 1.91
CA VAL A 217 9.98 5.60 0.55
C VAL A 217 11.42 5.24 0.20
N TRP A 218 12.41 6.11 0.50
CA TRP A 218 13.83 5.77 0.35
C TRP A 218 14.22 4.57 1.21
N GLY A 219 13.75 4.54 2.45
CA GLY A 219 13.96 3.42 3.37
C GLY A 219 13.50 2.09 2.79
N ALA A 220 12.38 2.07 2.06
CA ALA A 220 11.92 0.86 1.38
C ALA A 220 12.92 0.36 0.31
N TYR A 221 13.57 1.26 -0.44
CA TYR A 221 14.65 0.88 -1.36
C TYR A 221 15.87 0.35 -0.63
N GLU A 222 16.30 1.04 0.44
CA GLU A 222 17.46 0.68 1.24
C GLU A 222 17.28 -0.67 1.94
N LEU A 223 16.11 -0.94 2.53
CA LEU A 223 15.77 -2.23 3.14
C LEU A 223 15.83 -3.36 2.10
N ARG A 224 15.24 -3.14 0.93
CA ARG A 224 15.26 -4.15 -0.13
C ARG A 224 16.67 -4.46 -0.60
N GLU A 225 17.51 -3.45 -0.83
CA GLU A 225 18.90 -3.61 -1.23
C GLU A 225 19.71 -4.32 -0.13
N PHE A 226 19.52 -3.90 1.10
CA PHE A 226 20.15 -4.49 2.29
C PHE A 226 19.90 -6.02 2.39
N TRP A 227 18.66 -6.47 2.18
CA TRP A 227 18.34 -7.89 2.23
C TRP A 227 18.81 -8.64 0.98
N LEU A 228 18.78 -8.02 -0.20
CA LEU A 228 19.31 -8.61 -1.45
C LEU A 228 20.81 -8.90 -1.33
N ASP A 229 21.57 -7.98 -0.78
CA ASP A 229 23.03 -8.14 -0.59
C ASP A 229 23.34 -9.32 0.37
N ARG A 230 22.42 -9.65 1.25
CA ARG A 230 22.51 -10.81 2.15
C ARG A 230 21.92 -12.09 1.55
N GLY A 231 21.38 -12.03 0.35
CA GLY A 231 20.72 -13.16 -0.32
C GLY A 231 19.40 -13.56 0.34
N GLN A 232 18.77 -12.64 1.06
CA GLN A 232 17.56 -12.86 1.87
C GLN A 232 16.30 -12.22 1.28
N ALA A 233 16.38 -11.25 0.38
CA ALA A 233 15.17 -10.58 -0.14
C ALA A 233 14.32 -11.46 -1.06
N PRO A 234 12.97 -11.23 -1.13
CA PRO A 234 12.12 -11.89 -2.09
C PRO A 234 12.58 -11.53 -3.52
N ARG A 235 12.80 -12.56 -4.33
CA ARG A 235 13.10 -12.36 -5.75
C ARG A 235 11.79 -12.02 -6.46
N ALA A 236 11.80 -10.89 -7.17
CA ALA A 236 10.67 -10.43 -7.99
C ALA A 236 10.29 -11.44 -9.07
#